data_c8cff94a2e73052a32629c51f17610bf
#
_entry.id   c8cff94a2e73052a32629c51f17610bf
#
_cell.length_a   1.000
_cell.length_b   1.000
_cell.length_c   1.000
_cell.angle_alpha   90.00
_cell.angle_beta   90.00
_cell.angle_gamma   90.00
#
_symmetry.space_group_name_H-M   'P 1'
#
loop_
_entity.id
_entity.type
_entity.pdbx_description
1 polymer ?
#
loop_
_entity_poly.entity_id
_entity_poly.type
_entity_poly.pdbx_seq_one_letter_code
_entity_poly.pdbx_strand_id
1 'polypeptide(L)' 'MKARVPKHREFIIDFPQSMDQAKADEGWTKLNEIVEEYKKAHNGQSVYSATFIEDCEPAVKKLQEEYGFNYTIQETK' A
#
# COMPACT_ATOMS: atom_id res chain seq x y z
N MET A 1 -2.20 32.24 -11.39
CA MET A 1 -1.61 30.91 -11.45
C MET A 1 -2.43 29.92 -10.66
N LYS A 2 -2.75 28.80 -11.26
CA LYS A 2 -3.52 27.80 -10.58
C LYS A 2 -2.71 27.02 -9.58
N ALA A 3 -3.24 26.84 -8.39
CA ALA A 3 -2.65 25.91 -7.44
C ALA A 3 -2.85 24.48 -7.96
N ARG A 4 -1.79 23.70 -7.93
CA ARG A 4 -1.87 22.32 -8.34
C ARG A 4 -2.36 21.46 -7.17
N VAL A 5 -3.45 20.76 -7.37
CA VAL A 5 -3.95 19.82 -6.37
C VAL A 5 -3.14 18.53 -6.48
N PRO A 6 -2.46 18.11 -5.42
CA PRO A 6 -1.69 16.87 -5.49
C PRO A 6 -2.63 15.68 -5.71
N LYS A 7 -2.21 14.76 -6.56
CA LYS A 7 -2.97 13.55 -6.79
C LYS A 7 -2.86 12.64 -5.57
N HIS A 8 -3.98 12.12 -5.18
CA HIS A 8 -4.07 11.18 -4.09
C HIS A 8 -4.05 9.77 -4.67
N ARG A 9 -3.10 8.96 -4.25
CA ARG A 9 -3.00 7.57 -4.68
C ARG A 9 -2.97 6.66 -3.48
N GLU A 10 -3.62 5.52 -3.59
CA GLU A 10 -3.60 4.55 -2.51
C GLU A 10 -3.65 3.13 -3.07
N PHE A 11 -3.15 2.19 -2.27
CA PHE A 11 -3.29 0.78 -2.59
C PHE A 11 -4.64 0.29 -2.11
N ILE A 12 -5.36 -0.37 -3.00
CA ILE A 12 -6.60 -1.06 -2.65
C ILE A 12 -6.27 -2.54 -2.60
N ILE A 13 -6.29 -3.11 -1.42
CA ILE A 13 -5.90 -4.50 -1.19
C ILE A 13 -7.15 -5.35 -1.05
N ASP A 14 -7.22 -6.43 -1.81
CA ASP A 14 -8.36 -7.32 -1.80
C ASP A 14 -7.89 -8.75 -1.54
N PHE A 15 -8.27 -9.29 -0.39
CA PHE A 15 -7.95 -10.67 -0.04
C PHE A 15 -9.09 -11.59 -0.51
N PRO A 16 -8.76 -12.71 -1.21
CA PRO A 16 -9.79 -13.64 -1.63
C PRO A 16 -10.54 -14.22 -0.45
N GLN A 17 -11.84 -14.41 -0.60
CA GLN A 17 -12.65 -15.00 0.47
C GLN A 17 -12.23 -16.44 0.80
N SER A 18 -11.65 -17.12 -0.18
CA SER A 18 -11.18 -18.48 0.01
C SER A 18 -9.88 -18.55 0.80
N MET A 19 -9.24 -17.40 1.04
CA MET A 19 -8.00 -17.36 1.79
C MET A 19 -8.23 -17.64 3.27
N ASP A 20 -7.32 -18.40 3.87
CA ASP A 20 -7.34 -18.63 5.30
C ASP A 20 -7.24 -17.31 6.07
N GLN A 21 -8.07 -17.13 7.09
CA GLN A 21 -8.12 -15.90 7.87
C GLN A 21 -6.76 -15.61 8.51
N ALA A 22 -6.08 -16.62 9.02
CA ALA A 22 -4.77 -16.41 9.63
C ALA A 22 -3.75 -15.87 8.62
N LYS A 23 -3.81 -16.36 7.40
CA LYS A 23 -2.92 -15.91 6.34
C LYS A 23 -3.24 -14.49 5.92
N ALA A 24 -4.54 -14.15 5.82
CA ALA A 24 -4.96 -12.79 5.50
C ALA A 24 -4.51 -11.80 6.58
N ASP A 25 -4.65 -12.17 7.84
CA ASP A 25 -4.22 -11.33 8.96
C ASP A 25 -2.71 -11.11 8.93
N GLU A 26 -1.95 -12.14 8.61
CA GLU A 26 -0.49 -12.03 8.49
C GLU A 26 -0.12 -11.09 7.35
N GLY A 27 -0.81 -11.21 6.22
CA GLY A 27 -0.59 -10.31 5.09
C GLY A 27 -0.86 -8.86 5.46
N TRP A 28 -1.96 -8.58 6.17
CA TRP A 28 -2.26 -7.24 6.64
C TRP A 28 -1.19 -6.71 7.58
N THR A 29 -0.70 -7.55 8.48
CA THR A 29 0.38 -7.18 9.40
C THR A 29 1.62 -6.76 8.63
N LYS A 30 1.99 -7.53 7.61
CA LYS A 30 3.15 -7.21 6.78
C LYS A 30 2.96 -5.91 6.01
N LEU A 31 1.77 -5.67 5.50
CA LEU A 31 1.46 -4.42 4.82
C LEU A 31 1.58 -3.23 5.77
N ASN A 32 1.07 -3.39 7.00
CA ASN A 32 1.18 -2.33 8.00
C ASN A 32 2.63 -2.04 8.37
N GLU A 33 3.48 -3.07 8.42
CA GLU A 33 4.90 -2.89 8.68
C GLU A 33 5.56 -2.03 7.59
N ILE A 34 5.20 -2.25 6.32
CA ILE A 34 5.71 -1.44 5.22
C ILE A 34 5.33 0.03 5.41
N VAL A 35 4.08 0.29 5.76
CA VAL A 35 3.58 1.65 5.99
C VAL A 35 4.33 2.30 7.15
N GLU A 36 4.50 1.60 8.26
CA GLU A 36 5.17 2.15 9.43
C GLU A 36 6.64 2.47 9.14
N GLU A 37 7.33 1.60 8.42
CA GLU A 37 8.71 1.83 8.05
C GLU A 37 8.85 3.04 7.14
N TYR A 38 7.92 3.19 6.20
CA TYR A 38 7.93 4.35 5.31
C TYR A 38 7.75 5.64 6.10
N LYS A 39 6.79 5.66 7.01
CA LYS A 39 6.55 6.83 7.84
C LYS A 39 7.76 7.22 8.66
N LYS A 40 8.45 6.26 9.22
CA LYS A 40 9.67 6.52 9.99
C LYS A 40 10.78 7.08 9.13
N ALA A 41 10.97 6.52 7.95
CA ALA A 41 12.02 6.94 7.03
C ALA A 41 11.77 8.34 6.47
N HIS A 42 10.52 8.76 6.40
CA HIS A 42 10.14 10.03 5.77
C HIS A 42 9.50 11.02 6.75
N ASN A 43 9.76 10.85 8.05
CA ASN A 43 9.30 11.77 9.11
C ASN A 43 7.80 12.04 9.07
N GLY A 44 7.01 10.98 8.89
CA GLY A 44 5.56 11.11 8.91
C GLY A 44 4.94 11.63 7.62
N GLN A 45 5.66 11.58 6.52
CA GLN A 45 5.12 11.98 5.24
C GLN A 45 3.91 11.13 4.88
N SER A 46 2.98 11.74 4.13
CA SER A 46 1.73 11.07 3.75
C SER A 46 1.97 9.76 2.99
N VAL A 47 1.26 8.73 3.38
CA VAL A 47 1.30 7.44 2.70
C VAL A 47 0.44 7.39 1.44
N TYR A 48 -0.19 8.51 1.11
CA TYR A 48 -1.00 8.61 -0.10
C TYR A 48 -0.31 9.36 -1.22
N SER A 49 0.96 9.70 -1.03
CA SER A 49 1.72 10.40 -2.05
C SER A 49 2.15 9.45 -3.17
N ALA A 50 2.42 10.03 -4.34
CA ALA A 50 2.96 9.24 -5.45
C ALA A 50 4.29 8.61 -5.08
N THR A 51 5.10 9.29 -4.27
CA THR A 51 6.38 8.78 -3.84
C THR A 51 6.23 7.50 -3.01
N PHE A 52 5.25 7.49 -2.09
CA PHE A 52 4.96 6.30 -1.30
C PHE A 52 4.61 5.12 -2.22
N ILE A 53 3.72 5.35 -3.18
CA ILE A 53 3.29 4.30 -4.11
C ILE A 53 4.48 3.73 -4.88
N GLU A 54 5.32 4.61 -5.44
CA GLU A 54 6.47 4.17 -6.21
C GLU A 54 7.48 3.41 -5.37
N ASP A 55 7.76 3.90 -4.16
CA ASP A 55 8.76 3.30 -3.29
C ASP A 55 8.30 1.99 -2.70
N CYS A 56 7.02 1.86 -2.40
CA CYS A 56 6.50 0.70 -1.70
C CYS A 56 5.89 -0.37 -2.61
N GLU A 57 5.61 -0.04 -3.86
CA GLU A 57 5.01 -1.01 -4.78
C GLU A 57 5.82 -2.30 -4.92
N PRO A 58 7.14 -2.27 -5.06
CA PRO A 58 7.90 -3.51 -5.15
C PRO A 58 7.71 -4.43 -3.94
N ALA A 59 7.65 -3.84 -2.74
CA ALA A 59 7.41 -4.61 -1.52
C ALA A 59 6.00 -5.19 -1.48
N VAL A 60 5.01 -4.40 -1.87
CA VAL A 60 3.61 -4.84 -1.92
C VAL A 60 3.46 -5.97 -2.95
N LYS A 61 4.09 -5.82 -4.10
CA LYS A 61 4.05 -6.84 -5.14
C LYS A 61 4.65 -8.15 -4.67
N LYS A 62 5.74 -8.08 -3.94
CA LYS A 62 6.39 -9.26 -3.37
C LYS A 62 5.48 -9.97 -2.38
N LEU A 63 4.79 -9.21 -1.54
CA LEU A 63 3.81 -9.77 -0.62
C LEU A 63 2.64 -10.39 -1.37
N GLN A 64 2.20 -9.77 -2.47
CA GLN A 64 1.14 -10.31 -3.30
C GLN A 64 1.50 -11.72 -3.78
N GLU A 65 2.72 -11.89 -4.25
CA GLU A 65 3.18 -13.20 -4.72
C GLU A 65 3.23 -14.21 -3.59
N GLU A 66 3.61 -13.77 -2.39
CA GLU A 66 3.74 -14.64 -1.23
C GLU A 66 2.40 -15.03 -0.63
N TYR A 67 1.47 -14.09 -0.53
CA TYR A 67 0.19 -14.32 0.15
C TYR A 67 -0.99 -14.52 -0.79
N GLY A 68 -0.87 -14.14 -2.06
CA GLY A 68 -1.91 -14.40 -3.03
C GLY A 68 -3.09 -13.42 -3.02
N PHE A 69 -2.93 -12.24 -2.44
CA PHE A 69 -3.97 -11.23 -2.51
C PHE A 69 -3.89 -10.46 -3.83
N ASN A 70 -4.92 -9.68 -4.12
CA ASN A 70 -4.92 -8.77 -5.26
C ASN A 70 -4.74 -7.35 -4.76
N TYR A 71 -4.09 -6.52 -5.57
CA TYR A 71 -4.05 -5.10 -5.27
C TYR A 71 -4.21 -4.27 -6.53
N THR A 72 -4.74 -3.08 -6.36
CA THR A 72 -4.80 -2.08 -7.42
C THR A 72 -4.35 -0.76 -6.82
N ILE A 73 -3.94 0.16 -7.68
CA ILE A 73 -3.58 1.51 -7.26
C ILE A 73 -4.70 2.43 -7.71
N GLN A 74 -5.37 3.04 -6.75
CA GLN A 74 -6.45 3.97 -7.05
C GLN A 74 -5.91 5.39 -6.98
N GLU A 75 -6.24 6.18 -7.98
CA GLU A 75 -5.84 7.57 -8.06
C GLU A 75 -7.08 8.45 -7.96
N THR A 76 -7.06 9.38 -7.03
CA THR A 76 -8.15 10.32 -6.83
C THR A 76 -7.64 11.73 -7.10
N LYS A 77 -8.41 12.48 -7.83
CA LYS A 77 -8.06 13.87 -8.12
C LYS A 77 -8.43 14.79 -6.98
#